data_0c7eef4160e6bdffad1d691171d1f09a
#
_entry.id   0c7eef4160e6bdffad1d691171d1f09a
#
_cell.length_a   1.000
_cell.length_b   1.000
_cell.length_c   1.000
_cell.angle_alpha   90.00
_cell.angle_beta   90.00
_cell.angle_gamma   90.00
#
_symmetry.space_group_name_H-M   'P 1'
#
loop_
_entity.id
_entity.type
_entity.pdbx_description
1 polymer ?
#
loop_
_entity_poly.entity_id
_entity_poly.type
_entity_poly.pdbx_seq_one_letter_code
_entity_poly.pdbx_strand_id
1 'polypeptide(L)'
;MPFIIITIFSFVLMGCVVETWKHKPYKGVIFVYIQSPQDIQSSWETRPEASTNQKKMKVGGWARWWKNFNICQIHVPPLNDDRSYKIWRHELRHCQDGHFHKKSEE
;
A
#
# COMPACT_ATOMS: atom_id res chain seq x y z
N MET A 1 27.45 10.85 -31.26
CA MET A 1 27.88 9.83 -30.33
C MET A 1 26.70 9.27 -29.62
N PRO A 2 26.21 8.10 -30.04
CA PRO A 2 24.96 7.56 -29.47
C PRO A 2 25.06 7.16 -28.00
N PHE A 3 26.23 6.84 -27.50
CA PHE A 3 26.39 6.40 -26.10
C PHE A 3 26.08 7.51 -25.10
N ILE A 4 26.47 8.73 -25.40
CA ILE A 4 26.27 9.87 -24.51
C ILE A 4 24.78 10.17 -24.37
N ILE A 5 24.03 10.07 -25.47
CA ILE A 5 22.59 10.34 -25.48
C ILE A 5 21.85 9.33 -24.63
N ILE A 6 22.19 8.05 -24.73
CA ILE A 6 21.55 6.98 -23.94
C ILE A 6 21.82 7.15 -22.45
N THR A 7 23.05 7.51 -22.08
CA THR A 7 23.41 7.73 -20.70
C THR A 7 22.65 8.89 -20.07
N ILE A 8 22.52 9.99 -20.80
CA ILE A 8 21.77 11.17 -20.31
C ILE A 8 20.30 10.82 -20.11
N PHE A 9 19.70 10.09 -21.04
CA PHE A 9 18.31 9.68 -20.96
C PHE A 9 18.06 8.82 -19.72
N SER A 10 18.91 7.84 -19.45
CA SER A 10 18.77 6.98 -18.28
C SER A 10 18.88 7.76 -16.99
N PHE A 11 19.78 8.72 -16.92
CA PHE A 11 19.97 9.56 -15.75
C PHE A 11 18.74 10.39 -15.44
N VAL A 12 18.11 10.97 -16.47
CA VAL A 12 16.89 11.77 -16.29
C VAL A 12 15.75 10.92 -15.72
N LEU A 13 15.56 9.70 -16.20
CA LEU A 13 14.53 8.81 -15.68
C LEU A 13 14.76 8.48 -14.21
N MET A 14 15.98 8.17 -13.84
CA MET A 14 16.33 7.88 -12.44
C MET A 14 16.09 9.09 -11.54
N GLY A 15 16.44 10.27 -11.99
CA GLY A 15 16.22 11.50 -11.23
C GLY A 15 14.75 11.73 -10.93
N CYS A 16 13.87 11.55 -11.90
CA CYS A 16 12.43 11.71 -11.70
C CYS A 16 11.87 10.75 -10.66
N VAL A 17 12.29 9.49 -10.71
CA VAL A 17 11.83 8.49 -9.74
C VAL A 17 12.30 8.83 -8.33
N VAL A 18 13.54 9.24 -8.15
CA VAL A 18 14.10 9.57 -6.83
C VAL A 18 13.39 10.79 -6.23
N GLU A 19 13.10 11.81 -7.03
CA GLU A 19 12.49 13.05 -6.54
C GLU A 19 11.07 12.86 -6.02
N THR A 20 10.30 11.93 -6.58
CA THR A 20 8.90 11.72 -6.21
C THR A 20 8.71 10.77 -5.05
N TRP A 21 9.71 9.98 -4.71
CA TRP A 21 9.59 8.97 -3.67
C TRP A 21 10.32 9.40 -2.41
N LYS A 22 9.56 9.76 -1.37
CA LYS A 22 10.11 10.26 -0.10
C LYS A 22 10.40 9.17 0.93
N HIS A 23 9.84 7.98 0.77
CA HIS A 23 10.01 6.88 1.70
C HIS A 23 10.89 5.80 1.10
N LYS A 24 11.60 5.07 1.95
CA LYS A 24 12.36 3.92 1.50
C LYS A 24 11.42 2.87 0.90
N PRO A 25 11.79 2.27 -0.24
CA PRO A 25 10.98 1.20 -0.80
C PRO A 25 10.87 0.03 0.19
N TYR A 26 9.71 -0.61 0.19
CA TYR A 26 9.52 -1.82 0.98
C TYR A 26 10.38 -2.94 0.43
N LYS A 27 11.13 -3.61 1.29
CA LYS A 27 12.10 -4.63 0.88
C LYS A 27 11.57 -6.06 0.96
N GLY A 28 10.29 -6.23 1.23
CA GLY A 28 9.67 -7.54 1.34
C GLY A 28 8.75 -7.86 0.17
N VAL A 29 7.92 -8.86 0.38
CA VAL A 29 6.91 -9.29 -0.58
C VAL A 29 5.57 -8.66 -0.24
N ILE A 30 4.92 -8.07 -1.21
CA ILE A 30 3.59 -7.48 -1.03
C ILE A 30 2.59 -8.28 -1.88
N PHE A 31 1.58 -8.84 -1.21
CA PHE A 31 0.46 -9.49 -1.88
C PHE A 31 -0.67 -8.47 -2.00
N VAL A 32 -1.07 -8.18 -3.23
CA VAL A 32 -2.12 -7.20 -3.51
C VAL A 32 -3.39 -7.94 -3.91
N TYR A 33 -4.44 -7.77 -3.11
CA TYR A 33 -5.77 -8.33 -3.38
C TYR A 33 -6.67 -7.20 -3.86
N ILE A 34 -6.95 -7.18 -5.16
CA ILE A 34 -7.83 -6.19 -5.76
C ILE A 34 -9.26 -6.74 -5.69
N GLN A 35 -10.12 -6.07 -4.94
CA GLN A 35 -11.44 -6.60 -4.59
C GLN A 35 -12.50 -5.52 -4.70
N SER A 36 -13.76 -5.94 -4.82
CA SER A 36 -14.91 -5.03 -4.71
C SER A 36 -15.01 -4.49 -3.28
N PRO A 37 -15.70 -3.36 -3.07
CA PRO A 37 -15.92 -2.84 -1.71
C PRO A 37 -16.55 -3.86 -0.77
N GLN A 38 -17.50 -4.66 -1.26
CA GLN A 38 -18.14 -5.69 -0.46
C GLN A 38 -17.15 -6.78 -0.05
N ASP A 39 -16.30 -7.20 -0.96
CA ASP A 39 -15.30 -8.24 -0.67
C ASP A 39 -14.22 -7.74 0.26
N ILE A 40 -13.81 -6.48 0.13
CA ILE A 40 -12.87 -5.85 1.06
C ILE A 40 -13.45 -5.86 2.47
N GLN A 41 -14.71 -5.44 2.62
CA GLN A 41 -15.37 -5.41 3.91
C GLN A 41 -15.52 -6.82 4.49
N SER A 42 -15.94 -7.79 3.67
CA SER A 42 -16.11 -9.17 4.09
C SER A 42 -14.78 -9.78 4.58
N SER A 43 -13.69 -9.54 3.85
CA SER A 43 -12.37 -10.04 4.24
C SER A 43 -11.90 -9.41 5.55
N TRP A 44 -12.22 -8.14 5.77
CA TRP A 44 -11.93 -7.45 7.03
C TRP A 44 -12.68 -8.08 8.21
N GLU A 45 -13.98 -8.33 8.03
CA GLU A 45 -14.84 -8.87 9.08
C GLU A 45 -14.50 -10.32 9.45
N THR A 46 -13.98 -11.08 8.51
CA THR A 46 -13.69 -12.51 8.72
C THR A 46 -12.28 -12.78 9.21
N ARG A 47 -11.46 -11.76 9.45
CA ARG A 47 -10.11 -11.95 9.99
C ARG A 47 -10.18 -12.59 11.38
N PRO A 48 -9.43 -13.66 11.63
CA PRO A 48 -9.45 -14.31 12.96
C PRO A 48 -8.95 -13.42 14.08
N GLU A 49 -7.98 -12.54 13.79
CA GLU A 49 -7.34 -11.68 14.78
C GLU A 49 -8.14 -10.42 15.11
N ALA A 50 -9.24 -10.16 14.39
CA ALA A 50 -10.00 -8.95 14.60
C ALA A 50 -10.90 -9.06 15.84
N SER A 51 -10.92 -8.02 16.68
CA SER A 51 -11.89 -7.92 17.77
C SER A 51 -13.29 -7.64 17.23
N THR A 52 -14.32 -7.85 18.05
CA THR A 52 -15.70 -7.57 17.68
C THR A 52 -15.89 -6.12 17.24
N ASN A 53 -15.24 -5.19 17.95
CA ASN A 53 -15.35 -3.76 17.60
C ASN A 53 -14.66 -3.46 16.27
N GLN A 54 -13.51 -4.07 16.00
CA GLN A 54 -12.82 -3.89 14.73
C GLN A 54 -13.66 -4.41 13.56
N LYS A 55 -14.31 -5.56 13.73
CA LYS A 55 -15.14 -6.16 12.69
C LYS A 55 -16.30 -5.27 12.27
N LYS A 56 -16.79 -4.41 13.16
CA LYS A 56 -17.89 -3.49 12.88
C LYS A 56 -17.46 -2.24 12.12
N MET A 57 -16.15 -1.97 12.03
CA MET A 57 -15.66 -0.80 11.33
C MET A 57 -15.83 -0.97 9.83
N LYS A 58 -16.21 0.11 9.16
CA LYS A 58 -16.26 0.13 7.70
C LYS A 58 -14.89 0.54 7.17
N VAL A 59 -14.38 -0.21 6.20
CA VAL A 59 -13.06 0.04 5.64
C VAL A 59 -13.12 0.13 4.11
N GLY A 60 -12.32 1.04 3.55
CA GLY A 60 -12.16 1.14 2.11
C GLY A 60 -11.04 0.25 1.58
N GLY A 61 -10.14 -0.12 2.45
CA GLY A 61 -9.04 -1.04 2.22
C GLY A 61 -8.45 -1.42 3.56
N TRP A 62 -7.58 -2.41 3.57
CA TRP A 62 -6.88 -2.77 4.80
C TRP A 62 -5.60 -3.51 4.48
N ALA A 63 -4.69 -3.55 5.46
CA ALA A 63 -3.38 -4.17 5.32
C ALA A 63 -3.09 -5.08 6.51
N ARG A 64 -2.33 -6.11 6.26
CA ARG A 64 -1.80 -7.00 7.28
C ARG A 64 -0.33 -7.22 6.98
N TRP A 65 0.52 -7.14 7.99
CA TRP A 65 1.95 -7.29 7.79
C TRP A 65 2.57 -8.18 8.86
N TRP A 66 3.59 -8.92 8.42
CA TRP A 66 4.39 -9.78 9.30
C TRP A 66 5.82 -9.27 9.24
N LYS A 67 6.19 -8.49 10.24
CA LYS A 67 7.47 -7.79 10.27
C LYS A 67 8.66 -8.72 10.20
N ASN A 68 8.57 -9.87 10.89
CA ASN A 68 9.69 -10.81 10.96
C ASN A 68 9.94 -11.57 9.66
N PHE A 69 8.95 -11.60 8.78
CA PHE A 69 9.05 -12.32 7.51
C PHE A 69 9.13 -11.39 6.30
N ASN A 70 9.08 -10.10 6.51
CA ASN A 70 9.03 -9.11 5.44
C ASN A 70 7.92 -9.41 4.42
N ILE A 71 6.75 -9.73 4.93
CA ILE A 71 5.56 -10.01 4.13
C ILE A 71 4.48 -9.02 4.51
N CYS A 72 3.77 -8.51 3.49
CA CYS A 72 2.63 -7.63 3.68
C CYS A 72 1.53 -8.02 2.71
N GLN A 73 0.28 -7.92 3.16
CA GLN A 73 -0.90 -8.10 2.32
C GLN A 73 -1.70 -6.81 2.36
N ILE A 74 -2.18 -6.38 1.19
CA ILE A 74 -3.12 -5.27 1.13
C ILE A 74 -4.38 -5.70 0.39
N HIS A 75 -5.52 -5.23 0.86
CA HIS A 75 -6.83 -5.45 0.24
C HIS A 75 -7.34 -4.09 -0.19
N VAL A 76 -7.49 -3.89 -1.50
CA VAL A 76 -7.70 -2.57 -2.08
C VAL A 76 -8.69 -2.66 -3.24
N PRO A 77 -9.41 -1.56 -3.55
CA PRO A 77 -10.26 -1.53 -4.73
C PRO A 77 -9.46 -1.43 -6.02
N PRO A 78 -10.10 -1.65 -7.17
CA PRO A 78 -9.44 -1.37 -8.45
C PRO A 78 -8.96 0.08 -8.51
N LEU A 79 -7.78 0.29 -9.07
CA LEU A 79 -7.15 1.61 -9.17
C LEU A 79 -7.74 2.36 -10.37
N ASN A 80 -8.79 3.14 -10.15
CA ASN A 80 -9.51 3.79 -11.23
C ASN A 80 -9.91 5.25 -10.98
N ASP A 81 -9.62 5.80 -9.80
CA ASP A 81 -9.92 7.20 -9.46
C ASP A 81 -9.01 7.71 -8.34
N ASP A 82 -9.18 8.97 -7.97
CA ASP A 82 -8.38 9.58 -6.90
C ASP A 82 -8.60 8.91 -5.54
N ARG A 83 -9.82 8.49 -5.26
CA ARG A 83 -10.14 7.84 -3.99
C ARG A 83 -9.44 6.50 -3.87
N SER A 84 -9.51 5.68 -4.91
CA SER A 84 -8.83 4.38 -4.92
C SER A 84 -7.32 4.54 -4.84
N TYR A 85 -6.76 5.55 -5.52
CA TYR A 85 -5.34 5.86 -5.44
C TYR A 85 -4.91 6.19 -4.01
N LYS A 86 -5.70 6.99 -3.29
CA LYS A 86 -5.41 7.33 -1.90
C LYS A 86 -5.48 6.10 -0.99
N ILE A 87 -6.44 5.21 -1.23
CA ILE A 87 -6.57 3.96 -0.48
C ILE A 87 -5.34 3.09 -0.69
N TRP A 88 -4.91 2.91 -1.93
CA TRP A 88 -3.73 2.13 -2.25
C TRP A 88 -2.49 2.68 -1.55
N ARG A 89 -2.28 3.99 -1.64
CA ARG A 89 -1.13 4.63 -0.99
C ARG A 89 -1.15 4.44 0.52
N HIS A 90 -2.33 4.56 1.12
CA HIS A 90 -2.51 4.39 2.56
C HIS A 90 -2.13 2.96 3.00
N GLU A 91 -2.64 1.96 2.30
CA GLU A 91 -2.35 0.56 2.67
C GLU A 91 -0.89 0.18 2.38
N LEU A 92 -0.31 0.65 1.29
CA LEU A 92 1.10 0.44 1.02
C LEU A 92 2.00 1.07 2.09
N ARG A 93 1.60 2.22 2.63
CA ARG A 93 2.32 2.84 3.72
C ARG A 93 2.32 1.99 4.98
N HIS A 94 1.24 1.26 5.24
CA HIS A 94 1.21 0.30 6.35
C HIS A 94 2.28 -0.77 6.19
N CYS A 95 2.56 -1.21 4.98
CA CYS A 95 3.61 -2.19 4.75
C CYS A 95 4.99 -1.68 5.17
N GLN A 96 5.26 -0.39 4.99
CA GLN A 96 6.53 0.23 5.36
C GLN A 96 6.59 0.64 6.82
N ASP A 97 5.55 1.33 7.27
CA ASP A 97 5.56 2.06 8.54
C ASP A 97 4.73 1.39 9.64
N GLY A 98 4.01 0.30 9.33
CA GLY A 98 3.16 -0.35 10.30
C GLY A 98 1.99 0.54 10.72
N HIS A 99 1.76 0.66 12.01
CA HIS A 99 0.72 1.54 12.54
C HIS A 99 1.23 2.98 12.56
N PHE A 100 0.76 3.78 11.64
CA PHE A 100 1.17 5.18 11.54
C PHE A 100 0.02 6.17 11.79
N HIS A 101 -1.19 5.68 11.97
CA HIS A 101 -2.34 6.56 12.20
C HIS A 101 -2.20 7.31 13.50
N LYS A 102 -2.65 8.55 13.50
CA LYS A 102 -2.84 9.27 14.74
C LYS A 102 -4.00 8.64 15.50
N LYS A 103 -3.95 8.71 16.83
CA LYS A 103 -4.96 8.08 17.67
C LYS A 103 -6.39 8.51 17.34
N SER A 104 -6.56 9.73 16.85
CA SER A 104 -7.86 10.27 16.46
C SER A 104 -8.38 9.72 15.12
N GLU A 105 -7.54 9.06 14.34
CA GLU A 105 -7.92 8.50 13.04
C GLU A 105 -8.29 7.02 13.13
N GLU A 106 -8.02 6.40 14.24
CA GLU A 106 -8.36 5.01 14.52
C GLU A 106 -9.71 4.94 15.23
#